data_bad19c300a7833b39f19192dfc565ee6
#
_entry.id   bad19c300a7833b39f19192dfc565ee6
#
_cell.length_a   1.000
_cell.length_b   1.000
_cell.length_c   1.000
_cell.angle_alpha   90.00
_cell.angle_beta   90.00
_cell.angle_gamma   90.00
#
_symmetry.space_group_name_H-M   'P 1'
#
loop_
_entity.id
_entity.type
_entity.pdbx_description
1 polymer ?
#
loop_
_entity_poly.entity_id
_entity_poly.type
_entity_poly.pdbx_seq_one_letter_code
_entity_poly.pdbx_strand_id
1 'polypeptide(L)'
;MAAEAFIALGGNVGDVQSTFDRAIAMLCDGEAVRLKARSSDYRTPPWGRTDQPKYINAVIAVTTSLNPYDLLARAQECERALGRDRTREQRWGPRGIDIDLLAYDNAIINDGKLILPHPHLFERAFVLVPLAEIAPDREIDGIVVSEALGRVDKIGIEQLPPR
;
A
#
# COMPACT_ATOMS: atom_id res chain seq x y z
N MET A 1 22.55 2.25 -6.55
CA MET A 1 22.06 0.90 -6.28
C MET A 1 20.55 0.93 -6.08
N ALA A 2 19.88 -0.10 -6.53
CA ALA A 2 18.43 -0.16 -6.41
C ALA A 2 18.02 -0.80 -5.07
N ALA A 3 17.04 -0.21 -4.42
CA ALA A 3 16.41 -0.73 -3.22
C ALA A 3 15.08 -1.39 -3.58
N GLU A 4 14.62 -2.31 -2.75
CA GLU A 4 13.29 -2.90 -2.86
C GLU A 4 12.35 -2.23 -1.88
N ALA A 5 11.18 -1.83 -2.34
CA ALA A 5 10.16 -1.22 -1.49
C ALA A 5 8.81 -1.88 -1.71
N PHE A 6 8.00 -1.93 -0.66
CA PHE A 6 6.62 -2.38 -0.72
C PHE A 6 5.69 -1.20 -0.47
N ILE A 7 4.66 -1.09 -1.31
CA ILE A 7 3.76 0.04 -1.32
C ILE A 7 2.33 -0.48 -1.33
N ALA A 8 1.52 0.01 -0.39
CA ALA A 8 0.10 -0.32 -0.32
C ALA A 8 -0.72 0.72 -1.07
N LEU A 9 -1.73 0.24 -1.79
CA LEU A 9 -2.73 1.05 -2.46
C LEU A 9 -4.09 0.75 -1.86
N GLY A 10 -4.89 1.78 -1.60
CA GLY A 10 -6.23 1.61 -1.05
C GLY A 10 -7.17 2.70 -1.52
N GLY A 11 -8.46 2.40 -1.54
CA GLY A 11 -9.49 3.38 -1.85
C GLY A 11 -10.87 2.75 -1.78
N ASN A 12 -11.90 3.61 -1.68
CA ASN A 12 -13.29 3.15 -1.66
C ASN A 12 -14.26 4.14 -2.34
N VAL A 13 -13.72 5.08 -3.12
CA VAL A 13 -14.53 6.07 -3.84
C VAL A 13 -14.24 5.98 -5.33
N GLY A 14 -15.29 5.84 -6.14
CA GLY A 14 -15.18 5.79 -7.60
C GLY A 14 -14.69 4.43 -8.12
N ASP A 15 -14.17 4.42 -9.33
CA ASP A 15 -13.55 3.23 -9.93
C ASP A 15 -12.13 3.06 -9.41
N VAL A 16 -12.02 2.43 -8.23
CA VAL A 16 -10.76 2.30 -7.51
C VAL A 16 -9.75 1.47 -8.30
N GLN A 17 -10.19 0.39 -8.97
CA GLN A 17 -9.27 -0.47 -9.72
C GLN A 17 -8.63 0.27 -10.89
N SER A 18 -9.40 1.10 -11.59
CA SER A 18 -8.86 1.97 -12.64
C SER A 18 -7.88 3.00 -12.07
N THR A 19 -8.20 3.55 -10.90
CA THR A 19 -7.33 4.50 -10.21
C THR A 19 -6.01 3.83 -9.81
N PHE A 20 -6.04 2.57 -9.37
CA PHE A 20 -4.81 1.81 -9.07
C PHE A 20 -3.92 1.67 -10.30
N ASP A 21 -4.50 1.34 -11.45
CA ASP A 21 -3.74 1.20 -12.70
C ASP A 21 -3.04 2.52 -13.05
N ARG A 22 -3.76 3.62 -12.91
CA ARG A 22 -3.20 4.96 -13.15
C ARG A 22 -2.11 5.32 -12.14
N ALA A 23 -2.32 5.01 -10.86
CA ALA A 23 -1.35 5.28 -9.81
C ALA A 23 -0.06 4.50 -10.05
N ILE A 24 -0.16 3.22 -10.41
CA ILE A 24 1.01 2.38 -10.70
C ILE A 24 1.76 2.93 -11.91
N ALA A 25 1.05 3.31 -12.96
CA ALA A 25 1.68 3.89 -14.17
C ALA A 25 2.41 5.20 -13.87
N MET A 26 1.84 6.04 -13.01
CA MET A 26 2.47 7.30 -12.61
C MET A 26 3.66 7.09 -11.69
N LEU A 27 3.54 6.16 -10.75
CA LEU A 27 4.57 5.89 -9.75
C LEU A 27 5.76 5.17 -10.36
N CYS A 28 5.50 4.20 -11.24
CA CYS A 28 6.53 3.35 -11.84
C CYS A 28 6.87 3.87 -13.24
N ASP A 29 7.82 4.80 -13.30
CA ASP A 29 8.26 5.43 -14.56
C ASP A 29 9.17 4.54 -15.40
N GLY A 30 9.60 3.39 -14.86
CA GLY A 30 10.51 2.47 -15.54
C GLY A 30 11.99 2.85 -15.42
N GLU A 31 12.31 3.95 -14.75
CA GLU A 31 13.68 4.41 -14.51
C GLU A 31 13.99 4.48 -13.02
N ALA A 32 13.54 5.54 -12.34
CA ALA A 32 13.76 5.71 -10.90
C ALA A 32 12.95 4.72 -10.06
N VAL A 33 11.79 4.32 -10.55
CA VAL A 33 10.92 3.33 -9.90
C VAL A 33 10.46 2.31 -10.94
N ARG A 34 10.71 1.03 -10.67
CA ARG A 34 10.32 -0.07 -11.56
C ARG A 34 9.40 -1.04 -10.82
N LEU A 35 8.29 -1.39 -11.44
CA LEU A 35 7.38 -2.39 -10.87
C LEU A 35 8.03 -3.77 -10.91
N LYS A 36 8.10 -4.43 -9.73
CA LYS A 36 8.64 -5.78 -9.60
C LYS A 36 7.54 -6.82 -9.49
N ALA A 37 6.49 -6.54 -8.72
CA ALA A 37 5.35 -7.43 -8.54
C ALA A 37 4.12 -6.63 -8.13
N ARG A 38 2.96 -7.16 -8.48
CA ARG A 38 1.66 -6.57 -8.12
C ARG A 38 0.75 -7.67 -7.60
N SER A 39 0.15 -7.43 -6.44
CA SER A 39 -0.87 -8.33 -5.92
C SER A 39 -2.16 -8.23 -6.73
N SER A 40 -3.07 -9.16 -6.49
CA SER A 40 -4.47 -9.01 -6.86
C SER A 40 -5.09 -7.86 -6.08
N ASP A 41 -6.27 -7.41 -6.52
CA ASP A 41 -7.07 -6.45 -5.76
C ASP A 41 -7.96 -7.22 -4.79
N TYR A 42 -8.14 -6.68 -3.58
CA TYR A 42 -8.94 -7.29 -2.53
C TYR A 42 -9.99 -6.31 -2.04
N ARG A 43 -11.23 -6.77 -1.94
CA ARG A 43 -12.29 -5.99 -1.29
C ARG A 43 -12.24 -6.28 0.20
N THR A 44 -12.20 -5.24 1.02
CA THR A 44 -11.96 -5.36 2.45
C THR A 44 -12.94 -4.47 3.23
N PRO A 45 -13.27 -4.84 4.50
CA PRO A 45 -14.09 -3.97 5.34
C PRO A 45 -13.41 -2.63 5.59
N PRO A 46 -14.18 -1.51 5.72
CA PRO A 46 -13.58 -0.22 6.04
C PRO A 46 -12.92 -0.24 7.41
N TRP A 47 -11.72 0.35 7.49
CA TRP A 47 -10.97 0.45 8.74
C TRP A 47 -11.44 1.68 9.51
N GLY A 48 -11.86 1.47 10.75
CA GLY A 48 -12.30 2.53 11.66
C GLY A 48 -13.75 2.91 11.50
N ARG A 49 -14.14 3.57 10.40
CA ARG A 49 -15.52 3.95 10.14
C ARG A 49 -16.21 2.88 9.30
N THR A 50 -17.41 2.44 9.74
CA THR A 50 -18.17 1.37 9.07
C THR A 50 -19.33 1.90 8.22
N ASP A 51 -19.57 3.22 8.22
CA ASP A 51 -20.66 3.87 7.48
C ASP A 51 -20.25 4.31 6.07
N GLN A 52 -19.36 3.57 5.44
CA GLN A 52 -18.82 3.89 4.12
C GLN A 52 -18.66 2.61 3.30
N PRO A 53 -18.47 2.72 1.96
CA PRO A 53 -18.23 1.56 1.11
C PRO A 53 -16.98 0.79 1.54
N LYS A 54 -16.95 -0.51 1.22
CA LYS A 54 -15.78 -1.33 1.44
C LYS A 54 -14.60 -0.78 0.64
N TYR A 55 -13.41 -0.92 1.22
CA TYR A 55 -12.17 -0.57 0.52
C TYR A 55 -11.78 -1.64 -0.49
N ILE A 56 -11.04 -1.21 -1.50
CA ILE A 56 -10.24 -2.11 -2.33
C ILE A 56 -8.79 -1.82 -1.99
N ASN A 57 -8.01 -2.88 -1.80
CA ASN A 57 -6.61 -2.79 -1.41
C ASN A 57 -5.76 -3.69 -2.28
N ALA A 58 -4.54 -3.25 -2.55
CA ALA A 58 -3.51 -4.01 -3.25
C ALA A 58 -2.15 -3.61 -2.71
N VAL A 59 -1.14 -4.44 -2.97
CA VAL A 59 0.25 -4.14 -2.63
C VAL A 59 1.10 -4.35 -3.88
N ILE A 60 2.05 -3.45 -4.09
CA ILE A 60 3.06 -3.61 -5.13
C ILE A 60 4.44 -3.67 -4.50
N ALA A 61 5.35 -4.38 -5.16
CA ALA A 61 6.78 -4.34 -4.89
C ALA A 61 7.45 -3.59 -6.03
N VAL A 62 8.36 -2.71 -5.69
CA VAL A 62 9.12 -1.93 -6.66
C VAL A 62 10.60 -2.04 -6.37
N THR A 63 11.43 -1.85 -7.39
CA THR A 63 12.85 -1.53 -7.23
C THR A 63 13.01 -0.05 -7.55
N THR A 64 13.84 0.65 -6.77
CA THR A 64 13.96 2.09 -6.91
C THR A 64 15.37 2.57 -6.59
N SER A 65 15.81 3.61 -7.30
CA SER A 65 17.04 4.36 -7.00
C SER A 65 16.76 5.55 -6.08
N LEU A 66 15.48 5.87 -5.82
CA LEU A 66 15.10 6.95 -4.92
C LEU A 66 15.36 6.54 -3.47
N ASN A 67 15.75 7.51 -2.62
CA ASN A 67 15.78 7.27 -1.19
C ASN A 67 14.34 7.24 -0.64
N PRO A 68 14.13 6.79 0.61
CA PRO A 68 12.77 6.66 1.17
C PRO A 68 11.94 7.95 1.12
N TYR A 69 12.58 9.10 1.37
CA TYR A 69 11.87 10.39 1.40
C TYR A 69 11.45 10.84 0.01
N ASP A 70 12.28 10.62 -0.99
CA ASP A 70 11.95 10.95 -2.39
C ASP A 70 10.87 10.01 -2.93
N LEU A 71 10.90 8.74 -2.52
CA LEU A 71 9.84 7.79 -2.86
C LEU A 71 8.51 8.21 -2.23
N LEU A 72 8.53 8.62 -0.95
CA LEU A 72 7.36 9.16 -0.27
C LEU A 72 6.81 10.38 -0.99
N ALA A 73 7.68 11.31 -1.38
CA ALA A 73 7.27 12.52 -2.09
C ALA A 73 6.60 12.17 -3.42
N ARG A 74 7.13 11.19 -4.15
CA ARG A 74 6.52 10.72 -5.40
C ARG A 74 5.14 10.11 -5.16
N ALA A 75 5.00 9.31 -4.12
CA ALA A 75 3.70 8.72 -3.76
C ALA A 75 2.66 9.80 -3.45
N GLN A 76 3.05 10.82 -2.69
CA GLN A 76 2.17 11.93 -2.35
C GLN A 76 1.80 12.77 -3.58
N GLU A 77 2.74 12.97 -4.50
CA GLU A 77 2.48 13.64 -5.76
C GLU A 77 1.47 12.89 -6.61
N CYS A 78 1.59 11.56 -6.69
CA CYS A 78 0.62 10.70 -7.37
C CYS A 78 -0.78 10.83 -6.75
N GLU A 79 -0.86 10.83 -5.42
CA GLU A 79 -2.14 11.02 -4.73
C GLU A 79 -2.79 12.34 -5.11
N ARG A 80 -2.03 13.43 -5.10
CA ARG A 80 -2.53 14.75 -5.49
C ARG A 80 -2.99 14.79 -6.94
N ALA A 81 -2.20 14.22 -7.83
CA ALA A 81 -2.52 14.19 -9.27
C ALA A 81 -3.81 13.39 -9.55
N LEU A 82 -4.12 12.42 -8.68
CA LEU A 82 -5.33 11.60 -8.79
C LEU A 82 -6.51 12.18 -8.00
N GLY A 83 -6.38 13.41 -7.53
CA GLY A 83 -7.48 14.18 -6.94
C GLY A 83 -7.64 14.10 -5.43
N ARG A 84 -6.70 13.49 -4.70
CA ARG A 84 -6.78 13.45 -3.24
C ARG A 84 -6.44 14.81 -2.63
N ASP A 85 -7.32 15.31 -1.77
CA ASP A 85 -7.09 16.51 -0.95
C ASP A 85 -7.15 16.14 0.52
N ARG A 86 -5.98 15.94 1.13
CA ARG A 86 -5.87 15.50 2.53
C ARG A 86 -6.40 16.53 3.52
N THR A 87 -6.50 17.81 3.12
CA THR A 87 -7.01 18.84 4.02
C THR A 87 -8.52 18.76 4.22
N ARG A 88 -9.24 18.08 3.32
CA ARG A 88 -10.69 17.92 3.37
C ARG A 88 -11.14 16.55 3.83
N GLU A 89 -10.19 15.63 4.03
CA GLU A 89 -10.52 14.26 4.39
C GLU A 89 -10.72 14.12 5.89
N GLN A 90 -11.69 13.31 6.25
CA GLN A 90 -11.87 12.87 7.62
C GLN A 90 -10.95 11.67 7.89
N ARG A 91 -10.41 11.60 9.11
CA ARG A 91 -9.61 10.45 9.51
C ARG A 91 -10.45 9.16 9.37
N TRP A 92 -9.88 8.15 8.73
CA TRP A 92 -10.52 6.86 8.44
C TRP A 92 -11.73 6.94 7.53
N GLY A 93 -12.01 8.11 6.94
CA GLY A 93 -13.13 8.33 6.03
C GLY A 93 -12.85 7.84 4.60
N PRO A 94 -13.79 8.11 3.67
CA PRO A 94 -13.67 7.69 2.28
C PRO A 94 -12.44 8.28 1.57
N ARG A 95 -11.83 7.46 0.69
CA ARG A 95 -10.62 7.81 -0.07
C ARG A 95 -10.76 7.36 -1.52
N GLY A 96 -10.42 8.23 -2.47
CA GLY A 96 -10.26 7.83 -3.87
C GLY A 96 -9.01 7.02 -4.07
N ILE A 97 -7.90 7.45 -3.45
CA ILE A 97 -6.62 6.75 -3.48
C ILE A 97 -5.81 7.06 -2.23
N ASP A 98 -5.17 6.03 -1.72
CA ASP A 98 -4.26 6.10 -0.59
C ASP A 98 -3.02 5.31 -0.97
N ILE A 99 -1.84 5.91 -0.89
CA ILE A 99 -0.58 5.27 -1.27
C ILE A 99 0.35 5.35 -0.07
N ASP A 100 0.64 4.19 0.53
CA ASP A 100 1.46 4.12 1.74
C ASP A 100 2.71 3.29 1.51
N LEU A 101 3.86 3.83 1.92
CA LEU A 101 5.09 3.04 1.99
C LEU A 101 4.99 2.07 3.16
N LEU A 102 5.20 0.78 2.88
CA LEU A 102 5.16 -0.27 3.90
C LEU A 102 6.55 -0.59 4.42
N ALA A 103 7.51 -0.71 3.53
CA ALA A 103 8.88 -1.08 3.83
C ALA A 103 9.80 -0.63 2.71
N TYR A 104 11.07 -0.39 3.05
CA TYR A 104 12.11 0.01 2.11
C TYR A 104 13.38 -0.73 2.53
N ASP A 105 13.75 -1.80 1.80
CA ASP A 105 14.80 -2.71 2.19
C ASP A 105 14.65 -3.10 3.67
N ASN A 106 15.71 -2.96 4.47
CA ASN A 106 15.70 -3.21 5.92
C ASN A 106 15.73 -1.90 6.72
N ALA A 107 15.33 -0.79 6.10
CA ALA A 107 15.38 0.52 6.75
C ALA A 107 14.43 0.59 7.95
N ILE A 108 14.93 1.15 9.04
CA ILE A 108 14.15 1.48 10.24
C ILE A 108 14.19 3.00 10.37
N ILE A 109 13.07 3.64 10.14
CA ILE A 109 12.97 5.10 10.19
C ILE A 109 11.79 5.46 11.08
N ASN A 110 11.99 6.42 11.98
CA ASN A 110 10.92 6.95 12.81
C ASN A 110 11.24 8.42 13.12
N ASP A 111 10.75 9.29 12.24
CA ASP A 111 10.86 10.73 12.43
C ASP A 111 9.50 11.38 12.15
N GLY A 112 9.42 12.68 12.17
CA GLY A 112 8.16 13.39 12.00
C GLY A 112 7.55 13.30 10.60
N LYS A 113 8.29 12.76 9.61
CA LYS A 113 7.85 12.66 8.22
C LYS A 113 7.52 11.26 7.77
N LEU A 114 8.25 10.26 8.29
CA LEU A 114 8.20 8.90 7.75
C LEU A 114 8.47 7.89 8.86
N ILE A 115 7.67 6.83 8.88
CA ILE A 115 7.89 5.68 9.76
C ILE A 115 7.97 4.43 8.90
N LEU A 116 9.10 3.72 8.96
CA LEU A 116 9.31 2.46 8.27
C LEU A 116 9.90 1.42 9.24
N PRO A 117 9.43 0.18 9.23
CA PRO A 117 8.22 -0.27 8.51
C PRO A 117 6.97 0.49 8.95
N HIS A 118 5.93 0.47 8.11
CA HIS A 118 4.68 1.15 8.43
C HIS A 118 4.17 0.69 9.80
N PRO A 119 3.73 1.63 10.68
CA PRO A 119 3.42 1.29 12.08
C PRO A 119 2.30 0.28 12.27
N HIS A 120 1.38 0.16 11.30
CA HIS A 120 0.25 -0.76 11.38
C HIS A 120 0.38 -1.97 10.44
N LEU A 121 1.56 -2.18 9.87
CA LEU A 121 1.78 -3.24 8.87
C LEU A 121 1.33 -4.61 9.36
N PHE A 122 1.72 -4.99 10.58
CA PHE A 122 1.47 -6.32 11.11
C PHE A 122 0.10 -6.49 11.77
N GLU A 123 -0.70 -5.42 11.83
CA GLU A 123 -2.03 -5.42 12.44
C GLU A 123 -3.15 -5.43 11.39
N ARG A 124 -2.83 -5.12 10.14
CA ARG A 124 -3.83 -4.91 9.09
C ARG A 124 -3.88 -6.08 8.13
N ALA A 125 -4.90 -6.92 8.28
CA ALA A 125 -5.10 -8.05 7.37
C ALA A 125 -5.23 -7.58 5.92
N PHE A 126 -5.87 -6.42 5.67
CA PHE A 126 -6.05 -5.87 4.32
C PHE A 126 -4.74 -5.40 3.67
N VAL A 127 -3.65 -5.32 4.43
CA VAL A 127 -2.29 -5.10 3.93
C VAL A 127 -1.55 -6.43 3.82
N LEU A 128 -1.62 -7.26 4.87
CA LEU A 128 -0.87 -8.52 4.93
C LEU A 128 -1.33 -9.54 3.89
N VAL A 129 -2.64 -9.60 3.59
CA VAL A 129 -3.15 -10.55 2.60
C VAL A 129 -2.55 -10.27 1.22
N PRO A 130 -2.66 -9.05 0.65
CA PRO A 130 -2.02 -8.79 -0.64
C PRO A 130 -0.49 -8.83 -0.59
N LEU A 131 0.12 -8.40 0.51
CA LEU A 131 1.57 -8.48 0.67
C LEU A 131 2.05 -9.93 0.64
N ALA A 132 1.36 -10.84 1.33
CA ALA A 132 1.71 -12.25 1.36
C ALA A 132 1.53 -12.93 0.00
N GLU A 133 0.65 -12.44 -0.85
CA GLU A 133 0.50 -12.95 -2.20
C GLU A 133 1.79 -12.80 -3.01
N ILE A 134 2.48 -11.67 -2.85
CA ILE A 134 3.68 -11.35 -3.66
C ILE A 134 4.99 -11.57 -2.92
N ALA A 135 4.99 -11.63 -1.59
CA ALA A 135 6.21 -11.75 -0.78
C ALA A 135 5.97 -12.49 0.54
N PRO A 136 5.49 -13.77 0.48
CA PRO A 136 5.14 -14.49 1.71
C PRO A 136 6.33 -14.79 2.61
N ASP A 137 7.52 -14.98 2.02
CA ASP A 137 8.72 -15.37 2.74
C ASP A 137 9.58 -14.17 3.15
N ARG A 138 9.15 -12.96 2.81
CA ARG A 138 9.91 -11.75 3.14
C ARG A 138 9.89 -11.51 4.64
N GLU A 139 11.06 -11.25 5.20
CA GLU A 139 11.23 -10.82 6.58
C GLU A 139 11.27 -9.30 6.63
N ILE A 140 10.41 -8.69 7.43
CA ILE A 140 10.35 -7.25 7.65
C ILE A 140 10.45 -7.01 9.15
N ASP A 141 11.49 -6.32 9.58
CA ASP A 141 11.77 -6.02 10.99
C ASP A 141 11.72 -7.30 11.85
N GLY A 142 12.35 -8.37 11.35
CA GLY A 142 12.44 -9.65 12.05
C GLY A 142 11.22 -10.54 12.00
N ILE A 143 10.15 -10.12 11.28
CA ILE A 143 8.89 -10.86 11.20
C ILE A 143 8.66 -11.29 9.75
N VAL A 144 8.42 -12.58 9.55
CA VAL A 144 8.10 -13.13 8.22
C VAL A 144 6.64 -12.83 7.89
N VAL A 145 6.39 -12.33 6.68
CA VAL A 145 5.05 -11.88 6.26
C VAL A 145 3.99 -12.97 6.43
N SER A 146 4.28 -14.20 5.98
CA SER A 146 3.33 -15.32 6.11
C SER A 146 3.02 -15.66 7.57
N GLU A 147 3.97 -15.51 8.47
CA GLU A 147 3.76 -15.71 9.91
C GLU A 147 2.86 -14.62 10.48
N ALA A 148 3.12 -13.37 10.12
CA ALA A 148 2.28 -12.25 10.54
C ALA A 148 0.85 -12.43 10.06
N LEU A 149 0.67 -12.88 8.81
CA LEU A 149 -0.65 -13.14 8.23
C LEU A 149 -1.43 -14.16 9.05
N GLY A 150 -0.75 -15.20 9.55
CA GLY A 150 -1.39 -16.24 10.38
C GLY A 150 -1.92 -15.74 11.72
N ARG A 151 -1.55 -14.55 12.16
CA ARG A 151 -1.92 -13.97 13.45
C ARG A 151 -3.07 -12.98 13.37
N VAL A 152 -3.53 -12.62 12.16
CA VAL A 152 -4.59 -11.62 11.98
C VAL A 152 -5.87 -12.28 11.48
N ASP A 153 -7.00 -11.64 11.81
CA ASP A 153 -8.31 -12.07 11.35
C ASP A 153 -8.51 -11.57 9.91
N LYS A 154 -8.85 -12.49 9.01
CA LYS A 154 -9.04 -12.23 7.59
C LYS A 154 -10.53 -12.19 7.19
N ILE A 155 -11.43 -12.15 8.14
CA ILE A 155 -12.87 -12.15 7.88
C ILE A 155 -13.25 -10.92 7.04
N GLY A 156 -14.03 -11.16 5.98
CA GLY A 156 -14.54 -10.10 5.12
C GLY A 156 -13.59 -9.68 3.99
N ILE A 157 -12.40 -10.28 3.89
CA ILE A 157 -11.46 -10.00 2.81
C ILE A 157 -11.74 -10.92 1.64
N GLU A 158 -11.99 -10.34 0.46
CA GLU A 158 -12.36 -11.06 -0.74
C GLU A 158 -11.43 -10.70 -1.89
N GLN A 159 -10.78 -11.71 -2.46
CA GLN A 159 -9.95 -11.51 -3.66
C GLN A 159 -10.84 -11.25 -4.86
N LEU A 160 -10.59 -10.16 -5.57
CA LEU A 160 -11.33 -9.83 -6.79
C LEU A 160 -10.70 -10.53 -7.99
N PRO A 161 -11.51 -10.82 -9.04
CA PRO A 161 -10.98 -11.40 -10.27
C PRO A 161 -9.96 -10.47 -10.92
N PRO A 162 -9.00 -11.01 -11.70
CA PRO A 162 -8.10 -10.19 -12.51
C PRO A 162 -8.88 -9.34 -13.51
N ARG A 163 -8.33 -8.19 -13.84
CA ARG A 163 -8.90 -7.28 -14.83
C ARG A 163 -8.26 -7.48 -16.18
#